data_abddd3a6495b0f295081f1106157ca95
#
_entry.id   abddd3a6495b0f295081f1106157ca95
#
_cell.length_a   1.000
_cell.length_b   1.000
_cell.length_c   1.000
_cell.angle_alpha   90.00
_cell.angle_beta   90.00
_cell.angle_gamma   90.00
#
_symmetry.space_group_name_H-M   'P 1'
#
loop_
_entity.id
_entity.type
_entity.pdbx_description
1 polymer ?
#
loop_
_entity_poly.entity_id
_entity_poly.type
_entity_poly.pdbx_seq_one_letter_code
_entity_poly.pdbx_strand_id
1 'polypeptide(L)'
;MGIVVIGAVFVDIKGYPLATYIPGGRNAGRVEQVHGGVCRNVAEDIANVELRPTFVSLVDDTGTGQDVIDKLARHKVNTRYIQRVPDGMGTWLAVFNNEGDVVAAISKRPDTNPLTDLLAEKGDEIFKDCDGIAIELDLEKDTVKQVLYFAQKYHKKVYAAVSNMSIAMERRDFLQQIDCFVCN
;
A
#
# COMPACT_ATOMS: atom_id res chain seq x y z
N MET A 1 -19.25 -0.61 -10.99
CA MET A 1 -18.57 0.27 -10.02
C MET A 1 -17.82 -0.60 -9.06
N GLY A 2 -16.91 -0.10 -8.30
CA GLY A 2 -16.06 -0.92 -7.44
C GLY A 2 -15.44 -0.10 -6.34
N ILE A 3 -14.67 -0.73 -5.49
CA ILE A 3 -13.95 -0.08 -4.40
C ILE A 3 -12.68 0.56 -4.97
N VAL A 4 -12.45 1.83 -4.66
CA VAL A 4 -11.16 2.50 -4.92
C VAL A 4 -10.24 2.22 -3.75
N VAL A 5 -9.05 1.70 -4.04
CA VAL A 5 -8.01 1.40 -3.05
C VAL A 5 -6.82 2.30 -3.32
N ILE A 6 -6.32 2.99 -2.30
CA ILE A 6 -5.22 3.95 -2.44
C ILE A 6 -4.14 3.63 -1.42
N GLY A 7 -2.91 3.46 -1.87
CA GLY A 7 -1.78 3.19 -0.98
C GLY A 7 -0.49 2.94 -1.72
N ALA A 8 0.58 2.72 -0.96
CA ALA A 8 1.89 2.48 -1.50
C ALA A 8 2.11 1.01 -1.87
N VAL A 9 2.98 0.79 -2.85
CA VAL A 9 3.54 -0.54 -3.18
C VAL A 9 4.89 -0.69 -2.52
N PHE A 10 5.16 -1.87 -1.99
CA PHE A 10 6.45 -2.24 -1.44
C PHE A 10 7.00 -3.50 -2.12
N VAL A 11 8.31 -3.63 -2.07
CA VAL A 11 9.03 -4.89 -2.29
C VAL A 11 9.53 -5.36 -0.94
N ASP A 12 9.03 -6.50 -0.49
CA ASP A 12 9.45 -7.13 0.76
C ASP A 12 10.57 -8.12 0.47
N ILE A 13 11.74 -7.87 1.05
CA ILE A 13 12.91 -8.75 0.97
C ILE A 13 13.05 -9.45 2.33
N LYS A 14 12.82 -10.76 2.37
CA LYS A 14 12.72 -11.57 3.59
C LYS A 14 13.85 -12.59 3.64
N GLY A 15 14.67 -12.52 4.68
CA GLY A 15 15.76 -13.46 4.92
C GLY A 15 15.43 -14.46 6.05
N TYR A 16 15.56 -15.75 5.77
CA TYR A 16 15.29 -16.83 6.72
C TYR A 16 16.53 -17.69 6.90
N PRO A 17 17.03 -17.95 8.14
CA PRO A 17 18.18 -18.82 8.38
C PRO A 17 17.83 -20.28 8.11
N LEU A 18 18.79 -21.06 7.57
CA LEU A 18 18.64 -22.51 7.38
C LEU A 18 19.05 -23.30 8.62
N ALA A 19 19.87 -22.72 9.50
CA ALA A 19 20.31 -23.30 10.78
C ALA A 19 19.95 -22.34 11.91
N THR A 20 20.32 -22.63 13.13
CA THR A 20 20.12 -21.74 14.28
C THR A 20 20.62 -20.33 13.98
N TYR A 21 19.75 -19.34 14.14
CA TYR A 21 20.07 -17.94 13.89
C TYR A 21 21.18 -17.45 14.81
N ILE A 22 22.23 -16.84 14.25
CA ILE A 22 23.37 -16.28 14.97
C ILE A 22 23.26 -14.75 14.92
N PRO A 23 22.89 -14.08 16.04
CA PRO A 23 22.85 -12.62 16.11
C PRO A 23 24.22 -12.00 15.84
N GLY A 24 24.28 -10.99 14.97
CA GLY A 24 25.52 -10.32 14.57
C GLY A 24 26.47 -11.18 13.72
N GLY A 25 26.09 -12.41 13.40
CA GLY A 25 26.89 -13.35 12.61
C GLY A 25 26.44 -13.49 11.16
N ARG A 26 27.22 -14.23 10.37
CA ARG A 26 26.84 -14.63 9.01
C ARG A 26 25.95 -15.88 9.08
N ASN A 27 24.71 -15.74 8.66
CA ASN A 27 23.76 -16.84 8.58
C ASN A 27 23.61 -17.30 7.12
N ALA A 28 23.82 -18.59 6.85
CA ALA A 28 23.40 -19.19 5.60
C ALA A 28 21.87 -19.28 5.60
N GLY A 29 21.21 -18.90 4.51
CA GLY A 29 19.77 -18.76 4.53
C GLY A 29 19.11 -18.73 3.16
N ARG A 30 17.80 -18.62 3.20
CA ARG A 30 16.93 -18.37 2.05
C ARG A 30 16.54 -16.90 2.04
N VAL A 31 16.56 -16.28 0.87
CA VAL A 31 16.09 -14.92 0.67
C VAL A 31 14.94 -14.96 -0.32
N GLU A 32 13.84 -14.34 0.04
CA GLU A 32 12.64 -14.21 -0.79
C GLU A 32 12.38 -12.74 -1.09
N GLN A 33 11.91 -12.47 -2.30
CA GLN A 33 11.41 -11.17 -2.69
C GLN A 33 9.96 -11.31 -3.10
N VAL A 34 9.06 -10.54 -2.46
CA VAL A 34 7.63 -10.58 -2.73
C VAL A 34 7.07 -9.16 -2.86
N HIS A 35 5.97 -9.03 -3.57
CA HIS A 35 5.26 -7.77 -3.64
C HIS A 35 4.50 -7.53 -2.33
N GLY A 36 4.79 -6.38 -1.71
CA GLY A 36 4.21 -5.92 -0.47
C GLY A 36 3.39 -4.64 -0.64
N GLY A 37 3.07 -4.02 0.47
CA GLY A 37 2.21 -2.84 0.57
C GLY A 37 0.81 -3.21 1.07
N VAL A 38 0.38 -2.58 2.17
CA VAL A 38 -0.89 -2.93 2.83
C VAL A 38 -2.07 -2.78 1.85
N CYS A 39 -2.23 -1.61 1.25
CA CYS A 39 -3.32 -1.39 0.29
C CYS A 39 -3.15 -2.15 -1.02
N ARG A 40 -1.91 -2.49 -1.44
CA ARG A 40 -1.71 -3.39 -2.57
C ARG A 40 -2.28 -4.78 -2.27
N ASN A 41 -2.04 -5.30 -1.06
CA ASN A 41 -2.62 -6.57 -0.61
C ASN A 41 -4.15 -6.48 -0.54
N VAL A 42 -4.69 -5.41 0.06
CA VAL A 42 -6.14 -5.16 0.12
C VAL A 42 -6.78 -5.16 -1.27
N ALA A 43 -6.15 -4.54 -2.27
CA ALA A 43 -6.66 -4.55 -3.64
C ALA A 43 -6.69 -5.98 -4.24
N GLU A 44 -5.65 -6.78 -4.01
CA GLU A 44 -5.60 -8.19 -4.43
C GLU A 44 -6.67 -9.03 -3.71
N ASP A 45 -6.85 -8.83 -2.39
CA ASP A 45 -7.83 -9.57 -1.58
C ASP A 45 -9.28 -9.22 -1.99
N ILE A 46 -9.58 -7.95 -2.24
CA ILE A 46 -10.89 -7.53 -2.78
C ILE A 46 -11.15 -8.19 -4.14
N ALA A 47 -10.13 -8.29 -4.98
CA ALA A 47 -10.26 -8.96 -6.28
C ALA A 47 -10.45 -10.49 -6.14
N ASN A 48 -9.82 -11.12 -5.14
CA ASN A 48 -9.96 -12.55 -4.85
C ASN A 48 -11.38 -12.95 -4.39
N VAL A 49 -12.16 -12.01 -3.83
CA VAL A 49 -13.58 -12.22 -3.53
C VAL A 49 -14.50 -11.77 -4.69
N GLU A 50 -13.97 -11.76 -5.91
CA GLU A 50 -14.68 -11.48 -7.17
C GLU A 50 -15.21 -10.05 -7.33
N LEU A 51 -14.79 -9.13 -6.49
CA LEU A 51 -15.01 -7.70 -6.69
C LEU A 51 -13.94 -7.13 -7.65
N ARG A 52 -14.22 -5.96 -8.21
CA ARG A 52 -13.30 -5.30 -9.17
C ARG A 52 -12.79 -3.99 -8.58
N PRO A 53 -11.74 -4.00 -7.76
CA PRO A 53 -11.18 -2.80 -7.20
C PRO A 53 -10.42 -2.00 -8.28
N THR A 54 -10.39 -0.69 -8.08
CA THR A 54 -9.47 0.22 -8.78
C THR A 54 -8.34 0.57 -7.83
N PHE A 55 -7.09 0.26 -8.21
CA PHE A 55 -5.94 0.59 -7.38
C PHE A 55 -5.25 1.86 -7.88
N VAL A 56 -5.15 2.84 -6.99
CA VAL A 56 -4.50 4.15 -7.22
C VAL A 56 -3.18 4.13 -6.46
N SER A 57 -2.08 4.13 -7.19
CA SER A 57 -0.76 3.93 -6.59
C SER A 57 0.39 4.38 -7.50
N LEU A 58 1.60 4.18 -7.02
CA LEU A 58 2.84 4.40 -7.76
C LEU A 58 3.64 3.09 -7.80
N VAL A 59 4.40 2.91 -8.87
CA VAL A 59 5.43 1.87 -8.99
C VAL A 59 6.69 2.46 -9.62
N ASP A 60 7.82 1.78 -9.43
CA ASP A 60 9.07 2.15 -10.07
C ASP A 60 9.01 1.95 -11.59
N ASP A 61 9.80 2.72 -12.33
CA ASP A 61 10.02 2.52 -13.75
C ASP A 61 11.05 1.40 -14.01
N THR A 62 10.77 0.23 -13.45
CA THR A 62 11.62 -0.97 -13.52
C THR A 62 10.80 -2.19 -13.93
N GLY A 63 11.49 -3.31 -14.20
CA GLY A 63 10.83 -4.60 -14.44
C GLY A 63 9.97 -5.07 -13.26
N THR A 64 10.41 -4.81 -12.02
CA THR A 64 9.64 -5.13 -10.81
C THR A 64 8.34 -4.32 -10.72
N GLY A 65 8.39 -3.02 -11.05
CA GLY A 65 7.18 -2.20 -11.13
C GLY A 65 6.19 -2.70 -12.17
N GLN A 66 6.69 -3.15 -13.34
CA GLN A 66 5.82 -3.77 -14.35
C GLN A 66 5.22 -5.08 -13.85
N ASP A 67 6.00 -5.92 -13.18
CA ASP A 67 5.51 -7.20 -12.66
C ASP A 67 4.41 -7.03 -11.61
N VAL A 68 4.49 -5.98 -10.77
CA VAL A 68 3.38 -5.60 -9.85
C VAL A 68 2.11 -5.29 -10.62
N ILE A 69 2.19 -4.44 -11.66
CA ILE A 69 1.04 -4.06 -12.48
C ILE A 69 0.44 -5.30 -13.14
N ASP A 70 1.27 -6.13 -13.75
CA ASP A 70 0.82 -7.34 -14.47
C ASP A 70 0.17 -8.36 -13.53
N LYS A 71 0.73 -8.52 -12.32
CA LYS A 71 0.14 -9.40 -11.30
C LYS A 71 -1.24 -8.90 -10.88
N LEU A 72 -1.38 -7.63 -10.55
CA LEU A 72 -2.67 -7.03 -10.17
C LEU A 72 -3.69 -7.12 -11.31
N ALA A 73 -3.28 -6.87 -12.54
CA ALA A 73 -4.16 -6.99 -13.71
C ALA A 73 -4.64 -8.44 -13.94
N ARG A 74 -3.78 -9.45 -13.73
CA ARG A 74 -4.19 -10.87 -13.76
C ARG A 74 -5.24 -11.20 -12.71
N HIS A 75 -5.21 -10.55 -11.54
CA HIS A 75 -6.24 -10.64 -10.50
C HIS A 75 -7.46 -9.75 -10.76
N LYS A 76 -7.59 -9.17 -11.98
CA LYS A 76 -8.72 -8.32 -12.38
C LYS A 76 -8.84 -7.00 -11.59
N VAL A 77 -7.76 -6.54 -10.97
CA VAL A 77 -7.67 -5.18 -10.43
C VAL A 77 -7.57 -4.20 -11.59
N ASN A 78 -8.32 -3.11 -11.53
CA ASN A 78 -8.15 -2.00 -12.47
C ASN A 78 -6.89 -1.21 -12.09
N THR A 79 -5.87 -1.27 -12.94
CA THR A 79 -4.54 -0.67 -12.73
C THR A 79 -4.34 0.65 -13.48
N ARG A 80 -5.40 1.22 -14.05
CA ARG A 80 -5.34 2.44 -14.90
C ARG A 80 -4.70 3.64 -14.19
N TYR A 81 -4.83 3.72 -12.88
CA TYR A 81 -4.33 4.81 -12.06
C TYR A 81 -3.07 4.45 -11.26
N ILE A 82 -2.34 3.45 -11.71
CA ILE A 82 -0.98 3.19 -11.22
C ILE A 82 0.00 3.96 -12.12
N GLN A 83 0.70 4.93 -11.55
CA GLN A 83 1.71 5.70 -12.28
C GLN A 83 3.10 5.09 -12.08
N ARG A 84 3.94 5.21 -13.09
CA ARG A 84 5.36 4.87 -13.03
C ARG A 84 6.16 6.13 -12.76
N VAL A 85 6.91 6.12 -11.67
CA VAL A 85 7.75 7.23 -11.26
C VAL A 85 9.06 6.71 -10.67
N PRO A 86 10.16 7.45 -10.76
CA PRO A 86 11.37 7.10 -10.01
C PRO A 86 11.06 6.97 -8.51
N ASP A 87 11.62 5.96 -7.85
CA ASP A 87 11.37 5.69 -6.42
C ASP A 87 9.90 5.52 -6.01
N GLY A 88 9.04 5.10 -6.93
CA GLY A 88 7.59 4.91 -6.70
C GLY A 88 7.25 3.74 -5.80
N MET A 89 8.20 2.85 -5.49
CA MET A 89 7.99 1.72 -4.59
C MET A 89 8.88 1.80 -3.34
N GLY A 90 8.32 1.38 -2.22
CA GLY A 90 9.07 1.17 -0.99
C GLY A 90 9.81 -0.17 -0.99
N THR A 91 10.72 -0.33 -0.02
CA THR A 91 11.40 -1.60 0.24
C THR A 91 11.35 -1.89 1.72
N TRP A 92 10.94 -3.10 2.07
CA TRP A 92 11.04 -3.62 3.43
C TRP A 92 11.98 -4.81 3.44
N LEU A 93 13.15 -4.63 4.06
CA LEU A 93 14.14 -5.69 4.29
C LEU A 93 13.94 -6.22 5.70
N ALA A 94 13.67 -7.52 5.86
CA ALA A 94 13.50 -8.14 7.15
C ALA A 94 14.32 -9.42 7.28
N VAL A 95 14.89 -9.62 8.47
CA VAL A 95 15.58 -10.85 8.86
C VAL A 95 14.74 -11.54 9.93
N PHE A 96 14.46 -12.81 9.73
CA PHE A 96 13.68 -13.63 10.63
C PHE A 96 14.59 -14.58 11.43
N ASN A 97 14.20 -14.94 12.65
CA ASN A 97 14.80 -16.04 13.40
C ASN A 97 14.11 -17.37 13.03
N ASN A 98 14.46 -18.44 13.77
CA ASN A 98 13.91 -19.77 13.53
C ASN A 98 12.45 -19.90 14.02
N GLU A 99 12.02 -19.05 14.93
CA GLU A 99 10.66 -18.98 15.46
C GLU A 99 9.70 -18.21 14.51
N GLY A 100 10.26 -17.54 13.50
CA GLY A 100 9.50 -16.73 12.57
C GLY A 100 9.32 -15.27 13.00
N ASP A 101 10.02 -14.84 14.04
CA ASP A 101 9.99 -13.46 14.51
C ASP A 101 10.97 -12.60 13.69
N VAL A 102 10.60 -11.35 13.46
CA VAL A 102 11.47 -10.35 12.84
C VAL A 102 12.49 -9.88 13.87
N VAL A 103 13.77 -10.19 13.67
CA VAL A 103 14.88 -9.79 14.55
C VAL A 103 15.60 -8.52 14.09
N ALA A 104 15.46 -8.16 12.81
CA ALA A 104 15.95 -6.90 12.27
C ALA A 104 15.13 -6.50 11.04
N ALA A 105 14.85 -5.22 10.87
CA ALA A 105 14.21 -4.71 9.65
C ALA A 105 14.71 -3.31 9.29
N ILE A 106 14.74 -3.02 8.00
CA ILE A 106 14.97 -1.69 7.44
C ILE A 106 13.85 -1.41 6.44
N SER A 107 13.18 -0.27 6.57
CA SER A 107 12.14 0.15 5.65
C SER A 107 12.54 1.44 4.94
N LYS A 108 12.60 1.38 3.60
CA LYS A 108 12.67 2.57 2.73
C LYS A 108 11.26 2.90 2.28
N ARG A 109 10.75 4.07 2.63
CA ARG A 109 9.46 4.55 2.12
C ARG A 109 9.59 5.09 0.70
N PRO A 110 8.57 4.91 -0.16
CA PRO A 110 8.53 5.56 -1.47
C PRO A 110 8.22 7.05 -1.31
N ASP A 111 8.56 7.84 -2.33
CA ASP A 111 8.00 9.17 -2.48
C ASP A 111 6.57 9.06 -3.02
N THR A 112 5.57 9.43 -2.20
CA THR A 112 4.15 9.36 -2.57
C THR A 112 3.56 10.72 -2.96
N ASN A 113 4.35 11.79 -3.03
CA ASN A 113 3.88 13.11 -3.47
C ASN A 113 3.20 13.10 -4.85
N PRO A 114 3.67 12.33 -5.85
CA PRO A 114 2.99 12.25 -7.15
C PRO A 114 1.54 11.76 -7.08
N LEU A 115 1.15 11.04 -6.02
CA LEU A 115 -0.28 10.69 -5.80
C LEU A 115 -1.14 11.92 -5.56
N THR A 116 -0.61 12.94 -4.88
CA THR A 116 -1.32 14.20 -4.65
C THR A 116 -1.65 14.88 -5.96
N ASP A 117 -0.70 14.93 -6.89
CA ASP A 117 -0.88 15.53 -8.22
C ASP A 117 -1.87 14.72 -9.06
N LEU A 118 -1.77 13.39 -9.04
CA LEU A 118 -2.71 12.50 -9.71
C LEU A 118 -4.14 12.71 -9.23
N LEU A 119 -4.34 12.81 -7.90
CA LEU A 119 -5.66 13.03 -7.33
C LEU A 119 -6.19 14.44 -7.64
N ALA A 120 -5.35 15.46 -7.68
CA ALA A 120 -5.74 16.80 -8.08
C ALA A 120 -6.25 16.83 -9.54
N GLU A 121 -5.61 16.06 -10.44
CA GLU A 121 -5.98 15.99 -11.85
C GLU A 121 -7.16 15.05 -12.12
N LYS A 122 -7.19 13.87 -11.50
CA LYS A 122 -8.12 12.77 -11.83
C LYS A 122 -9.10 12.42 -10.71
N GLY A 123 -9.08 13.12 -9.58
CA GLY A 123 -9.88 12.72 -8.41
C GLY A 123 -11.38 12.64 -8.71
N ASP A 124 -11.94 13.58 -9.48
CA ASP A 124 -13.36 13.52 -9.86
C ASP A 124 -13.68 12.27 -10.68
N GLU A 125 -12.81 11.88 -11.61
CA GLU A 125 -12.98 10.68 -12.42
C GLU A 125 -12.86 9.39 -11.56
N ILE A 126 -11.94 9.38 -10.60
CA ILE A 126 -11.66 8.23 -9.74
C ILE A 126 -12.80 7.99 -8.75
N PHE A 127 -13.31 9.04 -8.09
CA PHE A 127 -14.16 8.88 -6.91
C PHE A 127 -15.67 9.02 -7.18
N LYS A 128 -16.07 9.71 -8.25
CA LYS A 128 -17.48 10.02 -8.51
C LYS A 128 -18.38 8.79 -8.45
N ASP A 129 -17.98 7.72 -9.10
CA ASP A 129 -18.81 6.53 -9.31
C ASP A 129 -18.32 5.30 -8.51
N CYS A 130 -17.40 5.45 -7.54
CA CYS A 130 -16.98 4.34 -6.70
C CYS A 130 -18.05 4.00 -5.64
N ASP A 131 -18.00 2.78 -5.14
CA ASP A 131 -18.91 2.30 -4.07
C ASP A 131 -18.37 2.60 -2.67
N GLY A 132 -17.04 2.71 -2.53
CA GLY A 132 -16.34 3.04 -1.29
C GLY A 132 -14.84 3.23 -1.53
N ILE A 133 -14.14 3.70 -0.52
CA ILE A 133 -12.73 4.04 -0.60
C ILE A 133 -11.98 3.31 0.51
N ALA A 134 -10.93 2.56 0.15
CA ALA A 134 -9.95 2.03 1.10
C ALA A 134 -8.65 2.82 0.96
N ILE A 135 -8.09 3.29 2.06
CA ILE A 135 -6.89 4.14 2.06
C ILE A 135 -5.88 3.69 3.11
N GLU A 136 -4.60 3.83 2.79
CA GLU A 136 -3.50 3.75 3.74
C GLU A 136 -3.25 5.12 4.37
N LEU A 137 -3.40 5.23 5.69
CA LEU A 137 -3.20 6.51 6.41
C LEU A 137 -1.75 6.95 6.49
N ASP A 138 -0.83 6.09 6.14
CA ASP A 138 0.61 6.38 6.17
C ASP A 138 1.08 7.19 4.95
N LEU A 139 0.20 7.43 3.96
CA LEU A 139 0.47 8.32 2.82
C LEU A 139 0.72 9.76 3.26
N GLU A 140 1.19 10.62 2.36
CA GLU A 140 1.38 12.04 2.64
C GLU A 140 0.08 12.72 3.10
N LYS A 141 0.18 13.68 4.03
CA LYS A 141 -0.99 14.35 4.62
C LYS A 141 -1.90 14.98 3.57
N ASP A 142 -1.31 15.57 2.52
CA ASP A 142 -2.10 16.24 1.48
C ASP A 142 -2.81 15.25 0.57
N THR A 143 -2.22 14.08 0.33
CA THR A 143 -2.91 12.96 -0.35
C THR A 143 -4.14 12.52 0.46
N VAL A 144 -3.97 12.30 1.77
CA VAL A 144 -5.08 11.90 2.65
C VAL A 144 -6.18 12.96 2.67
N LYS A 145 -5.84 14.25 2.79
CA LYS A 145 -6.81 15.35 2.75
C LYS A 145 -7.61 15.37 1.45
N GLN A 146 -6.95 15.16 0.32
CA GLN A 146 -7.63 15.12 -0.98
C GLN A 146 -8.61 13.95 -1.06
N VAL A 147 -8.21 12.76 -0.61
CA VAL A 147 -9.11 11.59 -0.56
C VAL A 147 -10.34 11.89 0.30
N LEU A 148 -10.14 12.44 1.51
CA LEU A 148 -11.25 12.81 2.39
C LEU A 148 -12.15 13.89 1.78
N TYR A 149 -11.58 14.88 1.09
CA TYR A 149 -12.34 15.87 0.33
C TYR A 149 -13.24 15.22 -0.72
N PHE A 150 -12.71 14.31 -1.55
CA PHE A 150 -13.51 13.62 -2.56
C PHE A 150 -14.53 12.66 -1.95
N ALA A 151 -14.18 12.00 -0.85
CA ALA A 151 -15.11 11.16 -0.10
C ALA A 151 -16.33 11.97 0.38
N GLN A 152 -16.10 13.15 0.96
CA GLN A 152 -17.16 14.06 1.38
C GLN A 152 -17.95 14.59 0.17
N LYS A 153 -17.27 15.04 -0.89
CA LYS A 153 -17.90 15.57 -2.12
C LYS A 153 -18.87 14.58 -2.77
N TYR A 154 -18.52 13.29 -2.77
CA TYR A 154 -19.31 12.24 -3.41
C TYR A 154 -20.04 11.33 -2.44
N HIS A 155 -20.07 11.65 -1.14
CA HIS A 155 -20.72 10.89 -0.08
C HIS A 155 -20.29 9.42 -0.04
N LYS A 156 -18.96 9.18 -0.12
CA LYS A 156 -18.37 7.84 -0.10
C LYS A 156 -17.87 7.49 1.29
N LYS A 157 -18.07 6.24 1.69
CA LYS A 157 -17.48 5.70 2.92
C LYS A 157 -15.99 5.48 2.76
N VAL A 158 -15.24 5.76 3.84
CA VAL A 158 -13.79 5.61 3.90
C VAL A 158 -13.40 4.57 4.92
N TYR A 159 -12.63 3.59 4.48
CA TYR A 159 -12.05 2.51 5.26
C TYR A 159 -10.54 2.67 5.27
N ALA A 160 -9.93 2.84 6.44
CA ALA A 160 -8.50 3.10 6.53
C ALA A 160 -7.72 1.89 7.04
N ALA A 161 -6.61 1.58 6.37
CA ALA A 161 -5.57 0.73 6.91
C ALA A 161 -4.51 1.58 7.61
N VAL A 162 -4.13 1.17 8.82
CA VAL A 162 -3.12 1.84 9.65
C VAL A 162 -2.00 0.85 9.88
N SER A 163 -0.87 1.05 9.20
CA SER A 163 0.31 0.19 9.36
C SER A 163 1.33 0.75 10.36
N ASN A 164 1.22 2.04 10.71
CA ASN A 164 2.07 2.70 11.71
C ASN A 164 1.23 3.48 12.72
N MET A 165 1.13 2.95 13.93
CA MET A 165 0.32 3.55 14.99
C MET A 165 0.82 4.95 15.41
N SER A 166 2.12 5.23 15.35
CA SER A 166 2.66 6.57 15.64
C SER A 166 2.11 7.60 14.66
N ILE A 167 2.05 7.26 13.37
CA ILE A 167 1.47 8.15 12.34
C ILE A 167 -0.04 8.33 12.58
N ALA A 168 -0.77 7.27 12.92
CA ALA A 168 -2.18 7.37 13.23
C ALA A 168 -2.46 8.31 14.41
N MET A 169 -1.65 8.24 15.46
CA MET A 169 -1.75 9.12 16.63
C MET A 169 -1.50 10.60 16.30
N GLU A 170 -0.63 10.89 15.35
CA GLU A 170 -0.38 12.24 14.85
C GLU A 170 -1.49 12.77 13.93
N ARG A 171 -2.36 11.87 13.45
CA ARG A 171 -3.41 12.15 12.45
C ARG A 171 -4.82 11.90 12.99
N ARG A 172 -5.05 12.19 14.26
CA ARG A 172 -6.36 11.99 14.91
C ARG A 172 -7.50 12.74 14.23
N ASP A 173 -7.22 13.89 13.65
CA ASP A 173 -8.16 14.69 12.86
C ASP A 173 -8.66 13.96 11.61
N PHE A 174 -7.83 13.13 10.98
CA PHE A 174 -8.24 12.30 9.87
C PHE A 174 -9.08 11.10 10.34
N LEU A 175 -8.70 10.46 11.44
CA LEU A 175 -9.44 9.34 12.00
C LEU A 175 -10.89 9.67 12.31
N GLN A 176 -11.18 10.91 12.71
CA GLN A 176 -12.54 11.39 12.98
C GLN A 176 -13.43 11.49 11.72
N GLN A 177 -12.83 11.50 10.53
CA GLN A 177 -13.50 11.60 9.23
C GLN A 177 -13.62 10.26 8.51
N ILE A 178 -13.22 9.16 9.15
CA ILE A 178 -13.15 7.82 8.60
C ILE A 178 -14.26 6.97 9.20
N ASP A 179 -14.98 6.21 8.37
CA ASP A 179 -16.08 5.35 8.82
C ASP A 179 -15.59 4.12 9.58
N CYS A 180 -14.44 3.58 9.18
CA CYS A 180 -13.82 2.41 9.83
C CYS A 180 -12.32 2.43 9.60
N PHE A 181 -11.55 2.11 10.62
CA PHE A 181 -10.12 1.86 10.46
C PHE A 181 -9.73 0.51 11.07
N VAL A 182 -8.72 -0.10 10.47
CA VAL A 182 -8.16 -1.38 10.89
C VAL A 182 -6.68 -1.17 11.22
N CYS A 183 -6.29 -1.61 12.41
CA CYS A 183 -4.90 -1.61 12.87
C CYS A 183 -4.62 -2.90 13.64
N ASN A 184 -3.35 -3.27 13.78
CA ASN A 184 -2.86 -4.36 14.62
C ASN A 184 -2.20 -3.82 15.90
#